data_9dfcad552b291ff080e1bf0c8308ab76
#
_entry.id   9dfcad552b291ff080e1bf0c8308ab76
#
_cell.length_a   1.000
_cell.length_b   1.000
_cell.length_c   1.000
_cell.angle_alpha   90.00
_cell.angle_beta   90.00
_cell.angle_gamma   90.00
#
_symmetry.space_group_name_H-M   'P 1'
#
loop_
_entity.id
_entity.type
_entity.pdbx_description
1 polymer ?
#
loop_
_entity_poly.entity_id
_entity_poly.type
_entity_poly.pdbx_seq_one_letter_code
_entity_poly.pdbx_strand_id
1 'polypeptide(L)'
;MKYFKTKNYSNLINLILAFIFIVLINGRPLLGLYLFGYRIGEFLTAFGLLFIFIVLVKNNFFTENLSKSVLIFHFLLVFLFFIYNIFDNSNFTNTYIYKNSVYIWYVAYFYIGLIIFKNVALDNLHFKVGYSGLFIVFIFNTIYFPNIFFEFYTKNSDKFQFLKGSEIILFFVIVAFFSNRFNQKGIMLDVFLIFSSIFIPLTIFKSRSAGIAIIIFIVVEIIIFKKHFLSNIKKTTFIFLICTFLFSITSHYLVDNTFSIDETDQAIAQVFKHKYVVSNTYDDEKSLFYFYDGRAYSADGNLNWRLQLWQDSIESLSDNSKYLFGHGYKDRLEVFDDLIYSGLDGLNENTHNYFLNITLRGGILSLFLILCFFREIFKLALNNISKLDLFQFITPLLFVSMFDGSMENPYFGIVFYIFLSYLFTKNKIYNQTN
;
A
#
# COMPACT_ATOMS: atom_id res chain seq x y z
N MET A 1 -28.67 -10.89 -20.65
CA MET A 1 -27.80 -9.72 -20.94
C MET A 1 -26.74 -10.09 -21.98
N LYS A 2 -27.14 -10.44 -23.19
CA LYS A 2 -26.30 -10.58 -24.39
C LYS A 2 -26.37 -9.24 -25.12
N TYR A 3 -25.25 -8.65 -25.43
CA TYR A 3 -25.02 -7.42 -26.20
C TYR A 3 -24.63 -6.17 -25.40
N PHE A 4 -23.43 -6.23 -24.81
CA PHE A 4 -22.57 -5.06 -24.86
C PHE A 4 -21.39 -5.42 -25.76
N LYS A 5 -21.28 -4.76 -26.91
CA LYS A 5 -20.28 -5.05 -27.93
C LYS A 5 -18.87 -4.93 -27.32
N THR A 6 -18.09 -5.99 -27.41
CA THR A 6 -16.76 -6.21 -26.83
C THR A 6 -15.72 -5.09 -27.08
N LYS A 7 -15.90 -4.31 -28.15
CA LYS A 7 -14.96 -3.26 -28.55
C LYS A 7 -15.03 -1.99 -27.69
N ASN A 8 -16.23 -1.58 -27.23
CA ASN A 8 -16.38 -0.37 -26.41
C ASN A 8 -15.90 -0.59 -24.96
N TYR A 9 -16.01 -1.82 -24.45
CA TYR A 9 -15.51 -2.16 -23.12
C TYR A 9 -13.99 -2.17 -23.06
N SER A 10 -13.30 -2.64 -24.07
CA SER A 10 -11.84 -2.62 -24.16
C SER A 10 -11.28 -1.20 -24.02
N ASN A 11 -11.88 -0.22 -24.70
CA ASN A 11 -11.43 1.17 -24.65
C ASN A 11 -11.64 1.78 -23.25
N LEU A 12 -12.79 1.54 -22.61
CA LEU A 12 -13.05 2.03 -21.26
C LEU A 12 -12.07 1.44 -20.24
N ILE A 13 -11.77 0.16 -20.36
CA ILE A 13 -10.84 -0.51 -19.44
C ILE A 13 -9.39 -0.02 -19.65
N ASN A 14 -8.98 0.17 -20.90
CA ASN A 14 -7.68 0.77 -21.19
C ASN A 14 -7.59 2.20 -20.62
N LEU A 15 -8.66 2.97 -20.66
CA LEU A 15 -8.72 4.30 -20.01
C LEU A 15 -8.58 4.19 -18.47
N ILE A 16 -9.26 3.23 -17.84
CA ILE A 16 -9.14 2.98 -16.40
C ILE A 16 -7.72 2.56 -16.04
N LEU A 17 -7.10 1.66 -16.80
CA LEU A 17 -5.72 1.25 -16.59
C LEU A 17 -4.76 2.42 -16.79
N ALA A 18 -4.96 3.24 -17.83
CA ALA A 18 -4.18 4.45 -18.03
C ALA A 18 -4.31 5.42 -16.83
N PHE A 19 -5.52 5.62 -16.32
CA PHE A 19 -5.73 6.43 -15.12
C PHE A 19 -5.01 5.85 -13.91
N ILE A 20 -5.07 4.54 -13.69
CA ILE A 20 -4.33 3.87 -12.62
C ILE A 20 -2.82 4.09 -12.76
N PHE A 21 -2.27 4.00 -13.98
CA PHE A 21 -0.85 4.29 -14.22
C PHE A 21 -0.50 5.75 -13.95
N ILE A 22 -1.35 6.69 -14.34
CA ILE A 22 -1.17 8.11 -14.01
C ILE A 22 -1.17 8.31 -12.49
N VAL A 23 -2.08 7.67 -11.77
CA VAL A 23 -2.12 7.68 -10.30
C VAL A 23 -0.84 7.09 -9.72
N LEU A 24 -0.36 5.96 -10.26
CA LEU A 24 0.87 5.30 -9.79
C LEU A 24 2.14 6.15 -10.01
N ILE A 25 2.19 6.96 -11.06
CA ILE A 25 3.33 7.85 -11.34
C ILE A 25 3.31 9.10 -10.47
N ASN A 26 2.14 9.70 -10.27
CA ASN A 26 1.99 10.98 -9.57
C ASN A 26 1.73 10.84 -8.06
N GLY A 27 1.23 9.71 -7.61
CA GLY A 27 1.01 9.44 -6.19
C GLY A 27 -0.08 10.29 -5.53
N ARG A 28 0.17 10.60 -4.26
CA ARG A 28 -0.75 11.38 -3.41
C ARG A 28 -1.08 12.77 -3.92
N PRO A 29 -0.16 13.53 -4.52
CA PRO A 29 -0.46 14.86 -5.04
C PRO A 29 -1.66 14.89 -5.97
N LEU A 30 -1.78 13.91 -6.87
CA LEU A 30 -2.91 13.82 -7.79
C LEU A 30 -4.24 13.59 -7.06
N LEU A 31 -4.24 12.72 -6.05
CA LEU A 31 -5.45 12.41 -5.29
C LEU A 31 -5.81 13.49 -4.26
N GLY A 32 -4.86 14.35 -3.93
CA GLY A 32 -5.06 15.53 -3.09
C GLY A 32 -5.59 16.75 -3.84
N LEU A 33 -5.69 16.71 -5.17
CA LEU A 33 -6.27 17.80 -5.95
C LEU A 33 -7.72 18.01 -5.59
N TYR A 34 -8.11 19.29 -5.47
CA TYR A 34 -9.48 19.67 -5.18
C TYR A 34 -10.32 19.75 -6.45
N LEU A 35 -11.50 19.16 -6.42
CA LEU A 35 -12.54 19.23 -7.42
C LEU A 35 -13.86 19.54 -6.72
N PHE A 36 -14.52 20.64 -7.06
CA PHE A 36 -15.77 21.09 -6.42
C PHE A 36 -15.70 21.19 -4.88
N GLY A 37 -14.53 21.54 -4.34
CA GLY A 37 -14.31 21.69 -2.90
C GLY A 37 -13.96 20.39 -2.16
N TYR A 38 -13.90 19.25 -2.84
CA TYR A 38 -13.51 17.94 -2.29
C TYR A 38 -12.26 17.41 -2.98
N ARG A 39 -11.47 16.59 -2.28
CA ARG A 39 -10.32 15.92 -2.88
C ARG A 39 -10.75 14.79 -3.82
N ILE A 40 -9.99 14.54 -4.88
CA ILE A 40 -10.24 13.38 -5.77
C ILE A 40 -10.29 12.07 -4.95
N GLY A 41 -9.43 11.91 -3.94
CA GLY A 41 -9.44 10.75 -3.05
C GLY A 41 -10.76 10.56 -2.29
N GLU A 42 -11.44 11.65 -1.92
CA GLU A 42 -12.75 11.61 -1.25
C GLU A 42 -13.85 11.15 -2.22
N PHE A 43 -13.83 11.62 -3.47
CA PHE A 43 -14.74 11.10 -4.50
C PHE A 43 -14.55 9.61 -4.74
N LEU A 44 -13.30 9.13 -4.77
CA LEU A 44 -13.04 7.71 -4.92
C LEU A 44 -13.57 6.91 -3.72
N THR A 45 -13.41 7.43 -2.50
CA THR A 45 -13.98 6.79 -1.29
C THR A 45 -15.50 6.73 -1.36
N ALA A 46 -16.15 7.84 -1.71
CA ALA A 46 -17.61 7.91 -1.89
C ALA A 46 -18.10 6.96 -3.00
N PHE A 47 -17.36 6.88 -4.10
CA PHE A 47 -17.67 5.93 -5.19
C PHE A 47 -17.57 4.48 -4.71
N GLY A 48 -16.55 4.14 -3.92
CA GLY A 48 -16.42 2.82 -3.30
C GLY A 48 -17.62 2.47 -2.43
N LEU A 49 -18.05 3.41 -1.58
CA LEU A 49 -19.23 3.26 -0.74
C LEU A 49 -20.50 3.01 -1.57
N LEU A 50 -20.77 3.84 -2.57
CA LEU A 50 -21.92 3.67 -3.47
C LEU A 50 -21.88 2.34 -4.20
N PHE A 51 -20.69 1.89 -4.62
CA PHE A 51 -20.54 0.64 -5.35
C PHE A 51 -20.86 -0.57 -4.47
N ILE A 52 -20.60 -0.52 -3.16
CA ILE A 52 -21.00 -1.60 -2.23
C ILE A 52 -22.50 -1.81 -2.24
N PHE A 53 -23.30 -0.74 -2.26
CA PHE A 53 -24.77 -0.89 -2.38
C PHE A 53 -25.19 -1.55 -3.69
N ILE A 54 -24.49 -1.24 -4.80
CA ILE A 54 -24.75 -1.92 -6.09
C ILE A 54 -24.41 -3.42 -5.99
N VAL A 55 -23.33 -3.78 -5.30
CA VAL A 55 -22.95 -5.19 -5.07
C VAL A 55 -23.99 -5.92 -4.24
N LEU A 56 -24.53 -5.27 -3.20
CA LEU A 56 -25.60 -5.81 -2.37
C LEU A 56 -26.86 -6.14 -3.18
N VAL A 57 -27.28 -5.21 -4.05
CA VAL A 57 -28.50 -5.36 -4.87
C VAL A 57 -28.31 -6.38 -5.99
N LYS A 58 -27.13 -6.42 -6.63
CA LYS A 58 -26.80 -7.32 -7.73
C LYS A 58 -26.00 -8.54 -7.30
N ASN A 59 -26.35 -9.11 -6.19
CA ASN A 59 -25.60 -10.20 -5.52
C ASN A 59 -25.31 -11.41 -6.43
N ASN A 60 -26.25 -11.79 -7.33
CA ASN A 60 -26.10 -12.96 -8.20
C ASN A 60 -24.85 -12.92 -9.11
N PHE A 61 -24.44 -11.73 -9.59
CA PHE A 61 -23.25 -11.61 -10.45
C PHE A 61 -21.96 -11.97 -9.69
N PHE A 62 -21.89 -11.59 -8.42
CA PHE A 62 -20.67 -11.79 -7.61
C PHE A 62 -20.62 -13.20 -7.01
N THR A 63 -21.76 -13.79 -6.68
CA THR A 63 -21.84 -15.18 -6.15
C THR A 63 -21.44 -16.25 -7.17
N GLU A 64 -21.51 -15.98 -8.46
CA GLU A 64 -21.00 -16.86 -9.51
C GLU A 64 -19.47 -16.94 -9.56
N ASN A 65 -18.76 -15.90 -9.08
CA ASN A 65 -17.33 -15.76 -9.21
C ASN A 65 -16.58 -15.76 -7.86
N LEU A 66 -17.29 -15.54 -6.76
CA LEU A 66 -16.76 -15.46 -5.41
C LEU A 66 -17.48 -16.41 -4.47
N SER A 67 -16.79 -16.85 -3.42
CA SER A 67 -17.47 -17.56 -2.33
C SER A 67 -18.42 -16.60 -1.61
N LYS A 68 -19.57 -17.10 -1.20
CA LYS A 68 -20.51 -16.33 -0.37
C LYS A 68 -19.85 -15.78 0.90
N SER A 69 -18.85 -16.48 1.43
CA SER A 69 -18.11 -16.09 2.64
C SER A 69 -17.40 -14.74 2.48
N VAL A 70 -16.80 -14.47 1.30
CA VAL A 70 -16.13 -13.17 1.04
C VAL A 70 -17.12 -12.02 1.14
N LEU A 71 -18.30 -12.19 0.53
CA LEU A 71 -19.38 -11.18 0.60
C LEU A 71 -19.91 -11.02 2.02
N ILE A 72 -20.13 -12.14 2.73
CA ILE A 72 -20.63 -12.11 4.11
C ILE A 72 -19.69 -11.33 5.02
N PHE A 73 -18.38 -11.64 5.02
CA PHE A 73 -17.44 -10.93 5.89
C PHE A 73 -17.35 -9.44 5.56
N HIS A 74 -17.38 -9.07 4.29
CA HIS A 74 -17.41 -7.66 3.93
C HIS A 74 -18.71 -6.97 4.38
N PHE A 75 -19.86 -7.62 4.21
CA PHE A 75 -21.13 -7.04 4.65
C PHE A 75 -21.24 -6.95 6.16
N LEU A 76 -20.67 -7.89 6.90
CA LEU A 76 -20.59 -7.79 8.35
C LEU A 76 -19.75 -6.58 8.78
N LEU A 77 -18.65 -6.26 8.09
CA LEU A 77 -17.87 -5.05 8.34
C LEU A 77 -18.70 -3.78 8.09
N VAL A 78 -19.42 -3.71 6.98
CA VAL A 78 -20.32 -2.60 6.66
C VAL A 78 -21.42 -2.47 7.71
N PHE A 79 -22.03 -3.58 8.11
CA PHE A 79 -23.07 -3.62 9.13
C PHE A 79 -22.57 -3.14 10.49
N LEU A 80 -21.38 -3.59 10.91
CA LEU A 80 -20.77 -3.11 12.15
C LEU A 80 -20.50 -1.62 12.11
N PHE A 81 -20.04 -1.08 10.98
CA PHE A 81 -19.85 0.36 10.83
C PHE A 81 -21.15 1.13 11.08
N PHE A 82 -22.26 0.70 10.47
CA PHE A 82 -23.54 1.38 10.66
C PHE A 82 -24.06 1.24 12.07
N ILE A 83 -24.02 0.03 12.65
CA ILE A 83 -24.43 -0.21 14.03
C ILE A 83 -23.64 0.70 14.98
N TYR A 84 -22.31 0.70 14.87
CA TYR A 84 -21.46 1.48 15.72
C TYR A 84 -21.82 2.98 15.65
N ASN A 85 -21.91 3.53 14.44
CA ASN A 85 -22.21 4.96 14.27
C ASN A 85 -23.63 5.34 14.74
N ILE A 86 -24.61 4.42 14.68
CA ILE A 86 -25.96 4.62 15.24
C ILE A 86 -25.88 4.69 16.76
N PHE A 87 -25.22 3.75 17.41
CA PHE A 87 -25.08 3.74 18.87
C PHE A 87 -24.25 4.91 19.41
N ASP A 88 -23.27 5.37 18.65
CA ASP A 88 -22.41 6.49 18.99
C ASP A 88 -23.04 7.86 18.63
N ASN A 89 -24.29 7.87 18.12
CA ASN A 89 -24.98 9.07 17.63
C ASN A 89 -24.15 9.89 16.64
N SER A 90 -23.39 9.21 15.78
CA SER A 90 -22.54 9.87 14.80
C SER A 90 -23.37 10.53 13.71
N ASN A 91 -22.94 11.73 13.29
CA ASN A 91 -23.57 12.40 12.15
C ASN A 91 -23.07 11.78 10.83
N PHE A 92 -23.92 11.07 10.10
CA PHE A 92 -23.60 10.45 8.83
C PHE A 92 -23.27 11.43 7.69
N THR A 93 -23.51 12.72 7.85
CA THR A 93 -23.04 13.74 6.89
C THR A 93 -21.60 14.17 7.15
N ASN A 94 -21.02 13.79 8.30
CA ASN A 94 -19.63 14.06 8.59
C ASN A 94 -18.71 13.15 7.76
N THR A 95 -17.93 13.74 6.86
CA THR A 95 -16.99 13.01 5.99
C THR A 95 -15.88 12.31 6.77
N TYR A 96 -15.60 12.74 8.00
CA TYR A 96 -14.56 12.21 8.86
C TYR A 96 -14.79 10.73 9.22
N ILE A 97 -16.04 10.32 9.44
CA ILE A 97 -16.37 8.92 9.73
C ILE A 97 -15.99 7.99 8.58
N TYR A 98 -16.15 8.44 7.33
CA TYR A 98 -15.80 7.66 6.14
C TYR A 98 -14.29 7.65 5.90
N LYS A 99 -13.59 8.74 6.24
CA LYS A 99 -12.12 8.81 6.22
C LYS A 99 -11.50 7.79 7.18
N ASN A 100 -12.06 7.66 8.39
CA ASN A 100 -11.54 6.74 9.41
C ASN A 100 -11.92 5.27 9.18
N SER A 101 -12.86 4.99 8.28
CA SER A 101 -13.33 3.65 7.94
C SER A 101 -12.98 3.22 6.51
N VAL A 102 -11.99 3.87 5.88
CA VAL A 102 -11.61 3.60 4.47
C VAL A 102 -11.28 2.13 4.18
N TYR A 103 -10.80 1.39 5.16
CA TYR A 103 -10.52 -0.04 5.03
C TYR A 103 -11.76 -0.88 4.67
N ILE A 104 -12.97 -0.37 4.95
CA ILE A 104 -14.23 -0.99 4.55
C ILE A 104 -14.55 -0.65 3.09
N TRP A 105 -14.41 0.64 2.72
CA TRP A 105 -14.85 1.16 1.42
C TRP A 105 -13.92 0.78 0.28
N TYR A 106 -12.62 0.66 0.54
CA TYR A 106 -11.65 0.28 -0.48
C TYR A 106 -11.79 -1.18 -0.92
N VAL A 107 -12.37 -2.04 -0.11
CA VAL A 107 -12.74 -3.41 -0.52
C VAL A 107 -13.66 -3.42 -1.75
N ALA A 108 -14.49 -2.38 -1.95
CA ALA A 108 -15.32 -2.25 -3.15
C ALA A 108 -14.50 -2.34 -4.45
N TYR A 109 -13.27 -1.85 -4.42
CA TYR A 109 -12.38 -1.87 -5.59
C TYR A 109 -11.87 -3.25 -5.95
N PHE A 110 -11.90 -4.20 -5.02
CA PHE A 110 -11.72 -5.60 -5.34
C PHE A 110 -12.83 -6.12 -6.28
N TYR A 111 -14.08 -5.80 -6.03
CA TYR A 111 -15.19 -6.18 -6.90
C TYR A 111 -15.16 -5.46 -8.25
N ILE A 112 -14.77 -4.19 -8.25
CA ILE A 112 -14.56 -3.40 -9.49
C ILE A 112 -13.44 -4.05 -10.33
N GLY A 113 -12.34 -4.42 -9.71
CA GLY A 113 -11.24 -5.11 -10.36
C GLY A 113 -11.65 -6.46 -10.97
N LEU A 114 -12.50 -7.24 -10.29
CA LEU A 114 -13.06 -8.49 -10.85
C LEU A 114 -13.84 -8.22 -12.14
N ILE A 115 -14.64 -7.15 -12.20
CA ILE A 115 -15.39 -6.77 -13.40
C ILE A 115 -14.42 -6.38 -14.52
N ILE A 116 -13.41 -5.58 -14.20
CA ILE A 116 -12.38 -5.13 -15.15
C ILE A 116 -11.67 -6.34 -15.76
N PHE A 117 -11.07 -7.16 -14.92
CA PHE A 117 -10.18 -8.23 -15.38
C PHE A 117 -10.89 -9.50 -15.88
N LYS A 118 -12.20 -9.65 -15.63
CA LYS A 118 -13.00 -10.66 -16.31
C LYS A 118 -13.05 -10.43 -17.81
N ASN A 119 -12.98 -9.18 -18.25
CA ASN A 119 -13.18 -8.77 -19.63
C ASN A 119 -11.90 -8.41 -20.37
N VAL A 120 -10.81 -8.09 -19.67
CA VAL A 120 -9.53 -7.67 -20.25
C VAL A 120 -8.37 -8.40 -19.60
N ALA A 121 -7.47 -8.89 -20.43
CA ALA A 121 -6.16 -9.39 -20.00
C ALA A 121 -5.13 -8.27 -20.13
N LEU A 122 -4.21 -8.21 -19.16
CA LEU A 122 -3.00 -7.41 -19.31
C LEU A 122 -2.15 -8.02 -20.44
N ASP A 123 -1.52 -7.18 -21.23
CA ASP A 123 -0.68 -7.58 -22.36
C ASP A 123 0.72 -6.92 -22.28
N ASN A 124 1.55 -7.23 -23.27
CA ASN A 124 2.93 -6.71 -23.35
C ASN A 124 3.00 -5.18 -23.42
N LEU A 125 1.98 -4.51 -23.96
CA LEU A 125 1.95 -3.04 -24.02
C LEU A 125 1.79 -2.46 -22.63
N HIS A 126 0.87 -3.00 -21.82
CA HIS A 126 0.66 -2.57 -20.45
C HIS A 126 1.94 -2.71 -19.60
N PHE A 127 2.71 -3.81 -19.78
CA PHE A 127 3.96 -4.00 -19.05
C PHE A 127 5.07 -3.05 -19.49
N LYS A 128 5.18 -2.77 -20.81
CA LYS A 128 6.12 -1.75 -21.30
C LYS A 128 5.78 -0.37 -20.75
N VAL A 129 4.50 0.01 -20.75
CA VAL A 129 4.03 1.26 -20.14
C VAL A 129 4.31 1.26 -18.63
N GLY A 130 4.12 0.13 -17.94
CA GLY A 130 4.42 -0.02 -16.53
C GLY A 130 5.91 0.21 -16.21
N TYR A 131 6.83 -0.42 -16.93
CA TYR A 131 8.27 -0.19 -16.74
C TYR A 131 8.71 1.22 -17.14
N SER A 132 8.11 1.79 -18.19
CA SER A 132 8.35 3.21 -18.51
C SER A 132 7.88 4.14 -17.40
N GLY A 133 6.72 3.84 -16.80
CA GLY A 133 6.23 4.57 -15.63
C GLY A 133 7.14 4.44 -14.42
N LEU A 134 7.65 3.23 -14.13
CA LEU A 134 8.65 3.03 -13.08
C LEU A 134 9.91 3.86 -13.33
N PHE A 135 10.39 3.90 -14.58
CA PHE A 135 11.54 4.72 -14.93
C PHE A 135 11.27 6.22 -14.69
N ILE A 136 10.09 6.72 -15.05
CA ILE A 136 9.67 8.09 -14.74
C ILE A 136 9.63 8.33 -13.22
N VAL A 137 9.09 7.39 -12.46
CA VAL A 137 9.07 7.46 -10.99
C VAL A 137 10.48 7.53 -10.43
N PHE A 138 11.41 6.74 -10.97
CA PHE A 138 12.81 6.82 -10.57
C PHE A 138 13.38 8.20 -10.84
N ILE A 139 13.24 8.75 -12.07
CA ILE A 139 13.74 10.10 -12.41
C ILE A 139 13.13 11.16 -11.49
N PHE A 140 11.80 11.13 -11.28
CA PHE A 140 11.10 12.14 -10.48
C PHE A 140 11.48 12.12 -9.00
N ASN A 141 11.93 10.99 -8.49
CA ASN A 141 12.32 10.85 -7.08
C ASN A 141 13.83 10.97 -6.84
N THR A 142 14.65 10.99 -7.88
CA THR A 142 16.13 11.00 -7.74
C THR A 142 16.80 12.12 -8.49
N ILE A 143 16.44 12.37 -9.75
CA ILE A 143 17.19 13.23 -10.66
C ILE A 143 16.52 14.60 -10.80
N TYR A 144 15.25 14.61 -11.21
CA TYR A 144 14.56 15.84 -11.57
C TYR A 144 13.05 15.68 -11.50
N PHE A 145 12.40 16.56 -10.76
CA PHE A 145 10.94 16.71 -10.79
C PHE A 145 10.60 18.00 -11.56
N PRO A 146 9.76 17.94 -12.63
CA PRO A 146 9.48 19.10 -13.44
C PRO A 146 8.81 20.24 -12.65
N ASN A 147 9.37 21.45 -12.70
CA ASN A 147 8.88 22.60 -11.94
C ASN A 147 7.41 22.91 -12.21
N ILE A 148 6.94 22.72 -13.45
CA ILE A 148 5.54 22.93 -13.80
C ILE A 148 4.59 22.02 -13.00
N PHE A 149 4.96 20.77 -12.75
CA PHE A 149 4.18 19.85 -11.90
C PHE A 149 4.33 20.20 -10.44
N PHE A 150 5.53 20.60 -10.02
CA PHE A 150 5.79 21.04 -8.66
C PHE A 150 4.91 22.23 -8.28
N GLU A 151 4.94 23.30 -9.07
CA GLU A 151 4.13 24.51 -8.86
C GLU A 151 2.62 24.20 -8.94
N PHE A 152 2.22 23.37 -9.91
CA PHE A 152 0.82 22.95 -10.04
C PHE A 152 0.31 22.20 -8.80
N TYR A 153 1.07 21.23 -8.32
CA TYR A 153 0.64 20.44 -7.16
C TYR A 153 0.73 21.20 -5.84
N THR A 154 1.77 22.00 -5.63
CA THR A 154 1.89 22.82 -4.41
C THR A 154 0.77 23.84 -4.29
N LYS A 155 0.29 24.36 -5.42
CA LYS A 155 -0.82 25.31 -5.45
C LYS A 155 -2.19 24.68 -5.28
N ASN A 156 -2.42 23.46 -5.81
CA ASN A 156 -3.74 22.88 -5.97
C ASN A 156 -3.98 21.61 -5.14
N SER A 157 -2.96 21.08 -4.46
CA SER A 157 -3.05 19.88 -3.63
C SER A 157 -2.47 20.14 -2.24
N ASP A 158 -3.21 19.85 -1.21
CA ASP A 158 -2.74 19.88 0.18
C ASP A 158 -1.93 18.63 0.58
N LYS A 159 -1.74 17.70 -0.34
CA LYS A 159 -1.04 16.42 -0.15
C LYS A 159 0.24 16.32 -0.96
N PHE A 160 0.81 17.46 -1.38
CA PHE A 160 2.06 17.40 -2.13
C PHE A 160 3.17 16.79 -1.28
N GLN A 161 3.60 15.63 -1.67
CA GLN A 161 4.79 14.94 -1.18
C GLN A 161 5.34 14.08 -2.32
N PHE A 162 6.66 13.96 -2.40
CA PHE A 162 7.26 12.95 -3.26
C PHE A 162 6.78 11.56 -2.86
N LEU A 163 6.79 10.62 -3.82
CA LEU A 163 6.36 9.25 -3.57
C LEU A 163 7.10 8.68 -2.36
N LYS A 164 6.33 8.10 -1.45
CA LYS A 164 6.87 7.35 -0.31
C LYS A 164 7.38 5.99 -0.76
N GLY A 165 8.25 5.38 0.04
CA GLY A 165 8.75 4.04 -0.22
C GLY A 165 7.65 3.01 -0.44
N SER A 166 6.56 3.06 0.35
CA SER A 166 5.39 2.19 0.20
C SER A 166 4.68 2.32 -1.15
N GLU A 167 4.60 3.53 -1.67
CA GLU A 167 3.96 3.81 -2.97
C GLU A 167 4.81 3.28 -4.13
N ILE A 168 6.13 3.45 -4.03
CA ILE A 168 7.08 2.92 -5.01
C ILE A 168 7.03 1.39 -5.03
N ILE A 169 6.98 0.74 -3.86
CA ILE A 169 6.86 -0.72 -3.75
C ILE A 169 5.58 -1.22 -4.38
N LEU A 170 4.45 -0.58 -4.14
CA LEU A 170 3.17 -0.98 -4.75
C LEU A 170 3.30 -1.01 -6.28
N PHE A 171 3.81 0.07 -6.87
CA PHE A 171 3.97 0.15 -8.32
C PHE A 171 4.96 -0.90 -8.84
N PHE A 172 6.11 -1.03 -8.19
CA PHE A 172 7.13 -1.99 -8.56
C PHE A 172 6.60 -3.44 -8.51
N VAL A 173 5.95 -3.84 -7.42
CA VAL A 173 5.38 -5.19 -7.24
C VAL A 173 4.34 -5.47 -8.31
N ILE A 174 3.43 -4.55 -8.59
CA ILE A 174 2.40 -4.74 -9.64
C ILE A 174 3.05 -4.98 -11.00
N VAL A 175 3.94 -4.08 -11.42
CA VAL A 175 4.55 -4.19 -12.74
C VAL A 175 5.41 -5.45 -12.86
N ALA A 176 6.30 -5.68 -11.89
CA ALA A 176 7.22 -6.82 -11.93
C ALA A 176 6.49 -8.15 -11.80
N PHE A 177 5.58 -8.30 -10.83
CA PHE A 177 4.84 -9.54 -10.63
C PHE A 177 4.08 -9.96 -11.89
N PHE A 178 3.26 -9.06 -12.42
CA PHE A 178 2.43 -9.42 -13.57
C PHE A 178 3.23 -9.56 -14.86
N SER A 179 4.23 -8.71 -15.13
CA SER A 179 5.04 -8.82 -16.34
C SER A 179 5.80 -10.15 -16.40
N ASN A 180 6.37 -10.59 -15.30
CA ASN A 180 7.17 -11.81 -15.23
C ASN A 180 6.32 -13.09 -15.36
N ARG A 181 5.04 -13.02 -14.95
CA ARG A 181 4.10 -14.15 -15.10
C ARG A 181 3.52 -14.26 -16.50
N PHE A 182 3.37 -13.12 -17.21
CA PHE A 182 2.78 -13.11 -18.55
C PHE A 182 3.80 -13.31 -19.67
N ASN A 183 5.01 -12.81 -19.47
CA ASN A 183 6.03 -12.81 -20.50
C ASN A 183 7.21 -13.73 -20.16
N GLN A 184 7.01 -15.03 -20.40
CA GLN A 184 8.04 -16.06 -20.15
C GLN A 184 9.29 -15.98 -21.05
N LYS A 185 9.38 -14.96 -21.93
CA LYS A 185 10.50 -14.81 -22.86
C LYS A 185 11.81 -14.37 -22.21
N GLY A 186 12.02 -14.58 -20.93
CA GLY A 186 13.29 -14.34 -20.24
C GLY A 186 13.78 -12.88 -20.25
N ILE A 187 13.48 -12.09 -21.28
CA ILE A 187 13.87 -10.68 -21.39
C ILE A 187 13.24 -9.84 -20.26
N MET A 188 11.99 -10.11 -19.89
CA MET A 188 11.34 -9.36 -18.81
C MET A 188 11.95 -9.66 -17.45
N LEU A 189 12.45 -10.88 -17.23
CA LEU A 189 13.21 -11.22 -16.02
C LEU A 189 14.54 -10.47 -15.96
N ASP A 190 15.21 -10.30 -17.10
CA ASP A 190 16.44 -9.51 -17.17
C ASP A 190 16.17 -8.02 -16.89
N VAL A 191 15.12 -7.46 -17.51
CA VAL A 191 14.65 -6.08 -17.25
C VAL A 191 14.26 -5.91 -15.79
N PHE A 192 13.55 -6.87 -15.21
CA PHE A 192 13.20 -6.88 -13.79
C PHE A 192 14.45 -6.78 -12.89
N LEU A 193 15.52 -7.56 -13.15
CA LEU A 193 16.76 -7.48 -12.37
C LEU A 193 17.42 -6.10 -12.47
N ILE A 194 17.46 -5.51 -13.66
CA ILE A 194 18.00 -4.17 -13.89
C ILE A 194 17.20 -3.13 -13.10
N PHE A 195 15.87 -3.16 -13.17
CA PHE A 195 15.03 -2.27 -12.39
C PHE A 195 15.18 -2.50 -10.88
N SER A 196 15.29 -3.77 -10.46
CA SER A 196 15.53 -4.11 -9.05
C SER A 196 16.78 -3.44 -8.51
N SER A 197 17.86 -3.40 -9.30
CA SER A 197 19.14 -2.84 -8.86
C SER A 197 19.11 -1.34 -8.58
N ILE A 198 18.24 -0.58 -9.28
CA ILE A 198 18.07 0.87 -9.04
C ILE A 198 16.98 1.17 -8.01
N PHE A 199 15.97 0.28 -7.89
CA PHE A 199 14.87 0.50 -6.95
C PHE A 199 15.18 0.05 -5.52
N ILE A 200 16.09 -0.92 -5.30
CA ILE A 200 16.53 -1.30 -3.95
C ILE A 200 17.11 -0.09 -3.19
N PRO A 201 18.16 0.60 -3.69
CA PRO A 201 18.70 1.75 -2.98
C PRO A 201 17.68 2.89 -2.83
N LEU A 202 16.86 3.15 -3.85
CA LEU A 202 15.82 4.17 -3.78
C LEU A 202 14.80 3.86 -2.67
N THR A 203 14.32 2.64 -2.57
CA THR A 203 13.32 2.26 -1.55
C THR A 203 13.92 2.25 -0.15
N ILE A 204 15.17 1.78 0.03
CA ILE A 204 15.88 1.84 1.31
C ILE A 204 16.06 3.28 1.75
N PHE A 205 16.45 4.16 0.85
CA PHE A 205 16.61 5.59 1.11
C PHE A 205 15.30 6.26 1.56
N LYS A 206 14.18 5.93 0.88
CA LYS A 206 12.86 6.48 1.22
C LYS A 206 12.28 5.88 2.51
N SER A 207 12.45 4.58 2.73
CA SER A 207 11.91 3.86 3.89
C SER A 207 12.58 2.50 4.05
N ARG A 208 13.10 2.19 5.25
CA ARG A 208 13.70 0.88 5.54
C ARG A 208 12.71 -0.27 5.37
N SER A 209 11.46 -0.09 5.77
CA SER A 209 10.41 -1.10 5.59
C SER A 209 10.14 -1.39 4.12
N ALA A 210 10.15 -0.37 3.27
CA ALA A 210 10.02 -0.53 1.83
C ALA A 210 11.25 -1.24 1.22
N GLY A 211 12.46 -0.95 1.73
CA GLY A 211 13.69 -1.65 1.35
C GLY A 211 13.63 -3.15 1.68
N ILE A 212 13.14 -3.50 2.88
CA ILE A 212 12.94 -4.92 3.25
C ILE A 212 11.88 -5.57 2.35
N ALA A 213 10.77 -4.88 2.09
CA ALA A 213 9.70 -5.39 1.25
C ALA A 213 10.15 -5.70 -0.19
N ILE A 214 10.94 -4.81 -0.81
CA ILE A 214 11.46 -5.07 -2.17
C ILE A 214 12.44 -6.23 -2.18
N ILE A 215 13.28 -6.36 -1.16
CA ILE A 215 14.22 -7.48 -1.05
C ILE A 215 13.46 -8.81 -0.93
N ILE A 216 12.42 -8.88 -0.07
CA ILE A 216 11.57 -10.06 0.04
C ILE A 216 10.98 -10.42 -1.33
N PHE A 217 10.42 -9.44 -2.05
CA PHE A 217 9.85 -9.66 -3.37
C PHE A 217 10.86 -10.22 -4.36
N ILE A 218 12.05 -9.62 -4.45
CA ILE A 218 13.12 -10.01 -5.39
C ILE A 218 13.66 -11.41 -5.07
N VAL A 219 13.92 -11.71 -3.80
CA VAL A 219 14.42 -13.02 -3.38
C VAL A 219 13.43 -14.12 -3.77
N VAL A 220 12.14 -13.93 -3.51
CA VAL A 220 11.11 -14.90 -3.89
C VAL A 220 11.04 -15.05 -5.42
N GLU A 221 11.17 -13.95 -6.18
CA GLU A 221 11.16 -13.98 -7.65
C GLU A 221 12.34 -14.79 -8.19
N ILE A 222 13.54 -14.58 -7.66
CA ILE A 222 14.73 -15.36 -8.04
C ILE A 222 14.53 -16.85 -7.73
N ILE A 223 13.92 -17.19 -6.60
CA ILE A 223 13.61 -18.58 -6.24
C ILE A 223 12.64 -19.22 -7.24
N ILE A 224 11.58 -18.50 -7.61
CA ILE A 224 10.57 -19.00 -8.57
C ILE A 224 11.20 -19.25 -9.95
N PHE A 225 12.00 -18.30 -10.43
CA PHE A 225 12.61 -18.35 -11.76
C PHE A 225 14.06 -18.85 -11.76
N LYS A 226 14.51 -19.55 -10.71
CA LYS A 226 15.89 -20.06 -10.59
C LYS A 226 16.39 -20.82 -11.83
N LYS A 227 15.52 -21.61 -12.47
CA LYS A 227 15.87 -22.35 -13.69
C LYS A 227 16.26 -21.43 -14.85
N HIS A 228 15.58 -20.28 -15.01
CA HIS A 228 15.93 -19.29 -16.02
C HIS A 228 17.32 -18.71 -15.77
N PHE A 229 17.61 -18.31 -14.55
CA PHE A 229 18.90 -17.70 -14.19
C PHE A 229 20.07 -18.71 -14.27
N LEU A 230 19.81 -19.99 -13.99
CA LEU A 230 20.84 -21.04 -14.09
C LEU A 230 21.03 -21.58 -15.50
N SER A 231 20.05 -21.41 -16.40
CA SER A 231 20.12 -21.96 -17.77
C SER A 231 21.21 -21.32 -18.64
N ASN A 232 21.57 -20.06 -18.36
CA ASN A 232 22.64 -19.35 -19.06
C ASN A 232 23.49 -18.53 -18.07
N ILE A 233 24.39 -19.22 -17.39
CA ILE A 233 25.21 -18.64 -16.33
C ILE A 233 26.03 -17.43 -16.83
N LYS A 234 26.62 -17.51 -18.05
CA LYS A 234 27.42 -16.39 -18.59
C LYS A 234 26.58 -15.11 -18.74
N LYS A 235 25.36 -15.23 -19.31
CA LYS A 235 24.44 -14.11 -19.46
C LYS A 235 24.01 -13.57 -18.09
N THR A 236 23.64 -14.45 -17.17
CA THR A 236 23.21 -14.09 -15.82
C THR A 236 24.31 -13.37 -15.03
N THR A 237 25.57 -13.86 -15.14
CA THR A 237 26.72 -13.18 -14.51
C THR A 237 26.94 -11.80 -15.11
N PHE A 238 26.83 -11.64 -16.43
CA PHE A 238 26.94 -10.33 -17.08
C PHE A 238 25.85 -9.35 -16.62
N ILE A 239 24.59 -9.81 -16.56
CA ILE A 239 23.48 -8.99 -16.04
C ILE A 239 23.72 -8.61 -14.57
N PHE A 240 24.20 -9.56 -13.75
CA PHE A 240 24.50 -9.30 -12.35
C PHE A 240 25.61 -8.24 -12.17
N LEU A 241 26.63 -8.24 -13.01
CA LEU A 241 27.66 -7.18 -13.01
C LEU A 241 27.04 -5.80 -13.34
N ILE A 242 26.16 -5.73 -14.36
CA ILE A 242 25.43 -4.51 -14.68
C ILE A 242 24.58 -4.07 -13.47
N CYS A 243 23.84 -4.99 -12.85
CA CYS A 243 23.03 -4.70 -11.67
C CYS A 243 23.85 -4.18 -10.51
N THR A 244 25.03 -4.78 -10.23
CA THR A 244 25.93 -4.32 -9.17
C THR A 244 26.44 -2.90 -9.45
N PHE A 245 26.80 -2.62 -10.69
CA PHE A 245 27.25 -1.29 -11.12
C PHE A 245 26.14 -0.24 -10.97
N LEU A 246 24.93 -0.53 -11.45
CA LEU A 246 23.77 0.37 -11.32
C LEU A 246 23.38 0.58 -9.86
N PHE A 247 23.40 -0.47 -9.05
CA PHE A 247 23.15 -0.37 -7.61
C PHE A 247 24.16 0.56 -6.94
N SER A 248 25.46 0.40 -7.24
CA SER A 248 26.51 1.21 -6.65
C SER A 248 26.38 2.68 -7.04
N ILE A 249 26.14 2.97 -8.32
CA ILE A 249 25.94 4.35 -8.80
C ILE A 249 24.72 4.97 -8.14
N THR A 250 23.58 4.26 -8.11
CA THR A 250 22.34 4.79 -7.53
C THR A 250 22.50 5.03 -6.03
N SER A 251 23.15 4.10 -5.32
CA SER A 251 23.41 4.26 -3.89
C SER A 251 24.28 5.47 -3.59
N HIS A 252 25.36 5.64 -4.36
CA HIS A 252 26.26 6.78 -4.20
C HIS A 252 25.56 8.11 -4.51
N TYR A 253 24.85 8.18 -5.63
CA TYR A 253 24.08 9.34 -6.02
C TYR A 253 23.04 9.77 -4.97
N LEU A 254 22.33 8.82 -4.37
CA LEU A 254 21.32 9.10 -3.35
C LEU A 254 21.95 9.61 -2.04
N VAL A 255 23.13 9.12 -1.67
CA VAL A 255 23.85 9.58 -0.47
C VAL A 255 24.41 10.99 -0.68
N ASP A 256 25.00 11.28 -1.83
CA ASP A 256 25.64 12.58 -2.09
C ASP A 256 24.61 13.71 -2.26
N ASN A 257 23.42 13.39 -2.72
CA ASN A 257 22.32 14.34 -2.88
C ASN A 257 21.34 14.34 -1.69
N THR A 258 21.75 13.80 -0.53
CA THR A 258 20.99 14.03 0.71
C THR A 258 21.05 15.53 1.00
N PHE A 259 19.93 16.21 0.76
CA PHE A 259 19.72 17.56 1.23
C PHE A 259 20.10 17.65 2.70
N SER A 260 20.82 18.71 3.04
CA SER A 260 21.09 19.09 4.42
C SER A 260 19.81 18.90 5.23
N ILE A 261 19.93 18.17 6.33
CA ILE A 261 18.84 17.96 7.29
C ILE A 261 18.27 19.33 7.61
N ASP A 262 17.08 19.62 7.10
CA ASP A 262 16.40 20.88 7.37
C ASP A 262 16.18 21.04 8.88
N GLU A 263 16.11 22.29 9.35
CA GLU A 263 15.85 22.62 10.77
C GLU A 263 14.61 21.93 11.34
N THR A 264 13.67 21.53 10.47
CA THR A 264 12.49 20.71 10.79
C THR A 264 12.83 19.32 11.35
N ASP A 265 13.89 18.67 10.83
CA ASP A 265 14.33 17.37 11.35
C ASP A 265 14.98 17.51 12.72
N GLN A 266 15.57 18.67 13.02
CA GLN A 266 16.11 18.97 14.35
C GLN A 266 14.99 19.15 15.39
N ALA A 267 13.86 19.74 15.02
CA ALA A 267 12.71 19.88 15.91
C ALA A 267 12.07 18.51 16.22
N ILE A 268 11.96 17.64 15.20
CA ILE A 268 11.53 16.23 15.38
C ILE A 268 12.51 15.52 16.33
N ALA A 269 13.82 15.65 16.11
CA ALA A 269 14.84 15.05 16.95
C ALA A 269 14.78 15.55 18.40
N GLN A 270 14.38 16.80 18.62
CA GLN A 270 14.24 17.35 19.99
C GLN A 270 13.00 16.80 20.71
N VAL A 271 11.86 16.65 20.01
CA VAL A 271 10.66 16.02 20.57
C VAL A 271 10.95 14.56 20.92
N PHE A 272 11.72 13.85 20.07
CA PHE A 272 12.20 12.49 20.35
C PHE A 272 13.20 12.43 21.51
N LYS A 273 14.03 13.45 21.70
CA LYS A 273 15.01 13.52 22.79
C LYS A 273 14.35 13.42 24.16
N HIS A 274 13.15 13.95 24.36
CA HIS A 274 12.48 13.92 25.65
C HIS A 274 12.07 12.51 26.11
N LYS A 275 11.60 11.65 25.20
CA LYS A 275 11.39 10.22 25.53
C LYS A 275 12.68 9.39 25.44
N TYR A 276 13.71 9.88 24.74
CA TYR A 276 15.02 9.26 24.61
C TYR A 276 15.91 9.45 25.86
N VAL A 277 15.64 10.47 26.68
CA VAL A 277 16.41 10.74 27.90
C VAL A 277 16.29 9.61 28.92
N VAL A 278 15.18 8.87 28.93
CA VAL A 278 15.05 7.68 29.79
C VAL A 278 15.98 6.55 29.36
N SER A 279 16.44 6.52 28.11
CA SER A 279 17.33 5.49 27.57
C SER A 279 18.83 5.80 27.80
N ASN A 280 19.21 7.05 28.08
CA ASN A 280 20.61 7.43 28.28
C ASN A 280 21.18 7.07 29.68
N THR A 281 20.35 6.49 30.55
CA THR A 281 20.81 5.98 31.85
C THR A 281 21.22 4.51 31.80
N TYR A 282 21.07 3.83 30.63
CA TYR A 282 21.52 2.46 30.45
C TYR A 282 22.73 2.38 29.52
N ASP A 283 23.77 1.71 30.01
CA ASP A 283 25.11 1.56 29.43
C ASP A 283 25.15 1.03 27.99
N ASP A 284 25.94 1.62 27.24
CA ASP A 284 26.86 1.48 26.10
C ASP A 284 26.75 0.31 25.12
N GLU A 285 26.01 -0.76 25.35
CA GLU A 285 25.74 -1.80 24.33
C GLU A 285 24.28 -1.69 23.80
N LYS A 286 24.07 -0.74 22.92
CA LYS A 286 22.74 -0.44 22.34
C LYS A 286 22.30 -1.56 21.39
N SER A 287 21.55 -2.53 21.90
CA SER A 287 20.77 -3.41 21.04
C SER A 287 19.73 -2.59 20.25
N LEU A 288 19.46 -2.98 19.00
CA LEU A 288 18.47 -2.31 18.15
C LEU A 288 17.09 -2.20 18.85
N PHE A 289 16.78 -3.19 19.70
CA PHE A 289 15.59 -3.24 20.54
C PHE A 289 15.97 -3.54 21.97
N TYR A 290 15.30 -2.88 22.92
CA TYR A 290 15.45 -3.13 24.35
C TYR A 290 14.11 -2.94 25.08
N PHE A 291 13.99 -3.53 26.27
CA PHE A 291 12.81 -3.38 27.10
C PHE A 291 13.22 -2.65 28.40
N TYR A 292 12.40 -1.69 28.77
CA TYR A 292 12.57 -0.95 30.00
C TYR A 292 11.20 -0.64 30.59
N ASP A 293 11.01 -0.88 31.89
CA ASP A 293 9.76 -0.65 32.62
C ASP A 293 8.52 -1.19 31.92
N GLY A 294 8.61 -2.43 31.40
CA GLY A 294 7.53 -3.12 30.71
C GLY A 294 7.23 -2.62 29.29
N ARG A 295 7.98 -1.64 28.77
CA ARG A 295 7.80 -1.07 27.43
C ARG A 295 8.94 -1.45 26.49
N ALA A 296 8.61 -1.61 25.22
CA ALA A 296 9.58 -1.84 24.17
C ALA A 296 10.09 -0.52 23.59
N TYR A 297 11.39 -0.42 23.41
CA TYR A 297 12.09 0.73 22.83
C TYR A 297 13.00 0.31 21.69
N SER A 298 13.39 1.27 20.85
CA SER A 298 14.38 1.08 19.79
C SER A 298 15.44 2.18 19.82
N ALA A 299 16.69 1.82 19.51
CA ALA A 299 17.77 2.76 19.27
C ALA A 299 17.54 3.62 18.01
N ASP A 300 16.68 3.18 17.08
CA ASP A 300 16.25 3.98 15.93
C ASP A 300 15.10 4.92 16.31
N GLY A 301 15.31 6.23 16.21
CA GLY A 301 14.35 7.24 16.66
C GLY A 301 12.97 7.13 16.00
N ASN A 302 12.92 6.87 14.69
CA ASN A 302 11.65 6.76 13.96
C ASN A 302 10.90 5.47 14.33
N LEU A 303 11.62 4.36 14.48
CA LEU A 303 11.03 3.11 14.93
C LEU A 303 10.60 3.22 16.40
N ASN A 304 11.40 3.86 17.25
CA ASN A 304 11.05 4.10 18.65
C ASN A 304 9.78 4.92 18.80
N TRP A 305 9.65 6.02 18.03
CA TRP A 305 8.42 6.82 18.00
C TRP A 305 7.19 5.96 17.68
N ARG A 306 7.27 5.11 16.67
CA ARG A 306 6.17 4.20 16.30
C ARG A 306 5.87 3.19 17.40
N LEU A 307 6.91 2.61 18.02
CA LEU A 307 6.72 1.67 19.13
C LEU A 307 5.99 2.33 20.30
N GLN A 308 6.36 3.57 20.65
CA GLN A 308 5.68 4.29 21.72
C GLN A 308 4.23 4.59 21.33
N LEU A 309 4.01 5.15 20.13
CA LEU A 309 2.66 5.41 19.60
C LEU A 309 1.78 4.14 19.62
N TRP A 310 2.33 3.00 19.20
CA TRP A 310 1.56 1.75 19.15
C TRP A 310 1.23 1.22 20.54
N GLN A 311 2.16 1.31 21.48
CA GLN A 311 1.92 0.89 22.87
C GLN A 311 0.89 1.78 23.54
N ASP A 312 1.03 3.10 23.45
CA ASP A 312 0.04 4.05 24.01
C ASP A 312 -1.35 3.88 23.36
N SER A 313 -1.39 3.59 22.05
CA SER A 313 -2.63 3.30 21.34
C SER A 313 -3.32 2.02 21.83
N ILE A 314 -2.56 0.96 22.09
CA ILE A 314 -3.10 -0.30 22.62
C ILE A 314 -3.57 -0.11 24.07
N GLU A 315 -2.81 0.63 24.85
CA GLU A 315 -3.16 0.98 26.23
C GLU A 315 -4.46 1.75 26.31
N SER A 316 -4.69 2.70 25.40
CA SER A 316 -5.95 3.46 25.33
C SER A 316 -7.20 2.60 25.10
N LEU A 317 -7.08 1.45 24.41
CA LEU A 317 -8.18 0.49 24.29
C LEU A 317 -8.50 -0.19 25.61
N SER A 318 -7.46 -0.47 26.42
CA SER A 318 -7.60 -1.07 27.75
C SER A 318 -8.31 -0.14 28.72
N ASP A 319 -7.80 1.06 28.84
CA ASP A 319 -8.26 2.04 29.81
C ASP A 319 -9.72 2.43 29.59
N ASN A 320 -10.14 2.47 28.34
CA ASN A 320 -11.51 2.80 27.95
C ASN A 320 -12.43 1.58 27.79
N SER A 321 -11.95 0.36 28.07
CA SER A 321 -12.70 -0.90 27.86
C SER A 321 -13.22 -1.07 26.43
N LYS A 322 -12.49 -0.54 25.43
CA LYS A 322 -12.91 -0.46 24.02
C LYS A 322 -12.35 -1.57 23.14
N TYR A 323 -11.89 -2.69 23.70
CA TYR A 323 -11.28 -3.78 22.92
C TYR A 323 -12.16 -4.32 21.80
N LEU A 324 -13.46 -4.54 22.07
CA LEU A 324 -14.34 -5.21 21.11
C LEU A 324 -14.71 -4.34 19.92
N PHE A 325 -15.03 -3.07 20.16
CA PHE A 325 -15.60 -2.16 19.16
C PHE A 325 -14.72 -0.95 18.82
N GLY A 326 -13.58 -0.79 19.50
CA GLY A 326 -12.66 0.33 19.28
C GLY A 326 -13.18 1.68 19.78
N HIS A 327 -12.46 2.75 19.42
CA HIS A 327 -12.83 4.12 19.74
C HIS A 327 -13.89 4.72 18.80
N GLY A 328 -14.16 4.05 17.67
CA GLY A 328 -15.10 4.53 16.66
C GLY A 328 -14.50 5.44 15.60
N TYR A 329 -15.38 6.05 14.82
CA TYR A 329 -14.97 6.69 13.57
C TYR A 329 -15.16 8.20 13.58
N LYS A 330 -15.92 8.78 14.53
CA LYS A 330 -16.32 10.18 14.48
C LYS A 330 -15.25 11.15 14.97
N ASP A 331 -14.44 10.72 15.95
CA ASP A 331 -13.50 11.59 16.64
C ASP A 331 -12.04 11.21 16.32
N ARG A 332 -11.12 12.14 16.52
CA ARG A 332 -9.69 11.88 16.54
C ARG A 332 -9.39 10.92 17.69
N LEU A 333 -8.41 10.03 17.53
CA LEU A 333 -7.96 9.18 18.61
C LEU A 333 -7.24 10.02 19.66
N GLU A 334 -7.59 9.85 20.92
CA GLU A 334 -7.04 10.61 22.08
C GLU A 334 -5.51 10.56 22.15
N VAL A 335 -4.90 9.45 21.69
CA VAL A 335 -3.43 9.32 21.67
C VAL A 335 -2.74 10.43 20.84
N PHE A 336 -3.44 11.05 19.88
CA PHE A 336 -2.90 12.15 19.08
C PHE A 336 -3.08 13.54 19.71
N ASP A 337 -3.70 13.64 20.86
CA ASP A 337 -3.75 14.88 21.67
C ASP A 337 -2.39 15.13 22.33
N ASP A 338 -1.58 14.10 22.53
CA ASP A 338 -0.17 14.26 22.89
C ASP A 338 0.60 14.87 21.71
N LEU A 339 1.25 16.01 21.95
CA LEU A 339 2.06 16.75 20.97
C LEU A 339 3.16 15.91 20.35
N ILE A 340 3.66 14.88 21.06
CA ILE A 340 4.67 13.96 20.56
C ILE A 340 4.17 13.16 19.35
N TYR A 341 2.87 12.86 19.30
CA TYR A 341 2.27 12.05 18.23
C TYR A 341 1.51 12.87 17.19
N SER A 342 1.19 14.12 17.50
CA SER A 342 0.42 14.98 16.61
C SER A 342 1.16 15.39 15.33
N GLY A 343 2.47 15.16 15.26
CA GLY A 343 3.31 15.60 14.14
C GLY A 343 3.68 17.09 14.22
N LEU A 344 4.53 17.55 13.32
CA LEU A 344 5.01 18.94 13.29
C LEU A 344 3.91 19.97 13.05
N ASP A 345 2.93 19.60 12.24
CA ASP A 345 1.78 20.42 11.87
C ASP A 345 0.56 20.20 12.78
N GLY A 346 0.66 19.34 13.80
CA GLY A 346 -0.44 18.96 14.67
C GLY A 346 -1.52 18.12 13.99
N LEU A 347 -1.34 17.72 12.74
CA LEU A 347 -2.38 17.11 11.91
C LEU A 347 -2.21 15.58 11.73
N ASN A 348 -1.23 14.97 12.39
CA ASN A 348 -1.09 13.51 12.31
C ASN A 348 -2.25 12.83 13.04
N GLU A 349 -2.90 11.90 12.35
CA GLU A 349 -4.04 11.10 12.84
C GLU A 349 -3.87 9.62 12.51
N ASN A 350 -2.66 9.23 12.08
CA ASN A 350 -2.39 7.89 11.58
C ASN A 350 -1.37 7.16 12.46
N THR A 351 -1.72 5.97 12.89
CA THR A 351 -0.84 5.10 13.69
C THR A 351 0.31 4.52 12.89
N HIS A 352 0.36 4.75 11.57
CA HIS A 352 1.34 4.13 10.66
C HIS A 352 1.36 2.60 10.69
N ASN A 353 0.24 1.99 11.10
CA ASN A 353 0.04 0.55 11.11
C ASN A 353 -1.42 0.24 10.76
N TYR A 354 -1.62 -0.34 9.58
CA TYR A 354 -2.96 -0.62 9.04
C TYR A 354 -3.82 -1.49 9.98
N PHE A 355 -3.27 -2.59 10.49
CA PHE A 355 -4.02 -3.49 11.36
C PHE A 355 -4.32 -2.89 12.72
N LEU A 356 -3.37 -2.16 13.27
CA LEU A 356 -3.58 -1.42 14.52
C LEU A 356 -4.66 -0.36 14.35
N ASN A 357 -4.66 0.39 13.25
CA ASN A 357 -5.68 1.41 13.02
C ASN A 357 -7.08 0.80 12.89
N ILE A 358 -7.23 -0.36 12.23
CA ILE A 358 -8.50 -1.11 12.19
C ILE A 358 -8.94 -1.48 13.60
N THR A 359 -8.01 -1.96 14.44
CA THR A 359 -8.30 -2.34 15.83
C THR A 359 -8.70 -1.15 16.68
N LEU A 360 -8.01 -0.02 16.54
CA LEU A 360 -8.33 1.19 17.28
C LEU A 360 -9.69 1.77 16.87
N ARG A 361 -10.01 1.75 15.59
CA ARG A 361 -11.27 2.31 15.07
C ARG A 361 -12.46 1.39 15.25
N GLY A 362 -12.33 0.12 14.90
CA GLY A 362 -13.43 -0.85 14.85
C GLY A 362 -13.31 -2.03 15.83
N GLY A 363 -12.33 -2.00 16.72
CA GLY A 363 -12.06 -3.04 17.70
C GLY A 363 -11.51 -4.33 17.11
N ILE A 364 -11.28 -5.32 17.99
CA ILE A 364 -10.83 -6.66 17.61
C ILE A 364 -11.84 -7.33 16.68
N LEU A 365 -13.13 -7.01 16.80
CA LEU A 365 -14.16 -7.60 15.94
C LEU A 365 -13.97 -7.18 14.47
N SER A 366 -13.70 -5.91 14.18
CA SER A 366 -13.41 -5.45 12.82
C SER A 366 -12.10 -6.03 12.29
N LEU A 367 -11.07 -6.13 13.13
CA LEU A 367 -9.82 -6.80 12.77
C LEU A 367 -10.08 -8.27 12.41
N PHE A 368 -10.82 -8.99 13.23
CA PHE A 368 -11.18 -10.40 12.97
C PHE A 368 -11.90 -10.56 11.62
N LEU A 369 -12.89 -9.71 11.33
CA LEU A 369 -13.66 -9.79 10.10
C LEU A 369 -12.81 -9.48 8.85
N ILE A 370 -11.91 -8.50 8.90
CA ILE A 370 -11.02 -8.21 7.78
C ILE A 370 -10.00 -9.33 7.56
N LEU A 371 -9.51 -9.95 8.61
CA LEU A 371 -8.63 -11.12 8.50
C LEU A 371 -9.36 -12.34 7.93
N CYS A 372 -10.62 -12.58 8.33
CA CYS A 372 -11.47 -13.61 7.72
C CYS A 372 -11.73 -13.32 6.23
N PHE A 373 -11.97 -12.06 5.87
CA PHE A 373 -12.12 -11.64 4.48
C PHE A 373 -10.85 -11.93 3.68
N PHE A 374 -9.67 -11.55 4.15
CA PHE A 374 -8.40 -11.87 3.48
C PHE A 374 -8.16 -13.38 3.39
N ARG A 375 -8.43 -14.12 4.45
CA ARG A 375 -8.29 -15.60 4.45
C ARG A 375 -9.12 -16.22 3.33
N GLU A 376 -10.38 -15.84 3.19
CA GLU A 376 -11.25 -16.40 2.13
C GLU A 376 -10.79 -15.98 0.74
N ILE A 377 -10.34 -14.73 0.57
CA ILE A 377 -9.73 -14.28 -0.67
C ILE A 377 -8.49 -15.10 -1.01
N PHE A 378 -7.57 -15.28 -0.06
CA PHE A 378 -6.34 -16.03 -0.31
C PHE A 378 -6.61 -17.50 -0.62
N LYS A 379 -7.56 -18.12 0.10
CA LYS A 379 -8.00 -19.48 -0.20
C LYS A 379 -8.52 -19.64 -1.63
N LEU A 380 -9.31 -18.68 -2.11
CA LEU A 380 -9.80 -18.67 -3.49
C LEU A 380 -8.69 -18.39 -4.51
N ALA A 381 -7.77 -17.47 -4.23
CA ALA A 381 -6.64 -17.17 -5.10
C ALA A 381 -5.75 -18.40 -5.33
N LEU A 382 -5.56 -19.23 -4.30
CA LEU A 382 -4.80 -20.48 -4.38
C LEU A 382 -5.37 -21.53 -5.35
N ASN A 383 -6.60 -21.37 -5.80
CA ASN A 383 -7.14 -22.19 -6.89
C ASN A 383 -6.59 -21.80 -8.27
N ASN A 384 -5.97 -20.63 -8.40
CA ASN A 384 -5.52 -20.07 -9.66
C ASN A 384 -4.01 -19.82 -9.73
N ILE A 385 -3.34 -19.62 -8.58
CA ILE A 385 -1.91 -19.32 -8.46
C ILE A 385 -1.26 -20.19 -7.39
N SER A 386 0.07 -20.33 -7.46
CA SER A 386 0.83 -21.06 -6.44
C SER A 386 0.85 -20.32 -5.09
N LYS A 387 1.10 -21.06 -4.00
CA LYS A 387 1.29 -20.46 -2.67
C LYS A 387 2.43 -19.45 -2.66
N LEU A 388 3.50 -19.73 -3.41
CA LEU A 388 4.67 -18.87 -3.47
C LEU A 388 4.40 -17.57 -4.24
N ASP A 389 3.61 -17.65 -5.32
CA ASP A 389 3.18 -16.45 -6.06
C ASP A 389 2.26 -15.57 -5.19
N LEU A 390 1.33 -16.16 -4.46
CA LEU A 390 0.46 -15.43 -3.54
C LEU A 390 1.28 -14.74 -2.44
N PHE A 391 2.20 -15.49 -1.83
CA PHE A 391 3.11 -14.96 -0.81
C PHE A 391 3.92 -13.78 -1.36
N GLN A 392 4.49 -13.92 -2.54
CA GLN A 392 5.30 -12.90 -3.18
C GLN A 392 4.52 -11.60 -3.45
N PHE A 393 3.27 -11.71 -3.92
CA PHE A 393 2.46 -10.53 -4.20
C PHE A 393 1.98 -9.84 -2.90
N ILE A 394 1.50 -10.62 -1.94
CA ILE A 394 0.81 -10.09 -0.76
C ILE A 394 1.79 -9.62 0.32
N THR A 395 2.83 -10.43 0.62
CA THR A 395 3.68 -10.19 1.79
C THR A 395 4.41 -8.85 1.76
N PRO A 396 5.05 -8.42 0.65
CA PRO A 396 5.71 -7.12 0.61
C PRO A 396 4.75 -5.94 0.84
N LEU A 397 3.53 -6.04 0.28
CA LEU A 397 2.53 -4.98 0.34
C LEU A 397 1.87 -4.87 1.71
N LEU A 398 1.53 -6.00 2.34
CA LEU A 398 1.02 -6.00 3.71
C LEU A 398 2.12 -5.64 4.72
N PHE A 399 3.36 -6.12 4.51
CA PHE A 399 4.49 -5.78 5.38
C PHE A 399 4.70 -4.28 5.43
N VAL A 400 4.78 -3.60 4.28
CA VAL A 400 4.98 -2.16 4.24
C VAL A 400 3.82 -1.40 4.88
N SER A 401 2.60 -1.90 4.78
CA SER A 401 1.42 -1.28 5.40
C SER A 401 1.35 -1.44 6.93
N MET A 402 2.16 -2.33 7.51
CA MET A 402 2.35 -2.41 8.97
C MET A 402 3.26 -1.31 9.52
N PHE A 403 4.05 -0.65 8.66
CA PHE A 403 4.98 0.41 9.06
C PHE A 403 4.67 1.77 8.44
N ASP A 404 3.69 1.83 7.55
CA ASP A 404 3.21 3.06 6.93
C ASP A 404 1.68 2.94 6.75
N GLY A 405 0.93 3.99 7.03
CA GLY A 405 -0.53 4.05 6.81
C GLY A 405 -0.93 4.00 5.34
N SER A 406 -0.19 3.23 4.53
CA SER A 406 -0.34 3.21 3.08
C SER A 406 -1.69 2.66 2.63
N MET A 407 -2.21 1.60 3.26
CA MET A 407 -3.51 1.00 2.92
C MET A 407 -4.71 1.93 3.18
N GLU A 408 -4.56 2.92 4.03
CA GLU A 408 -5.58 3.94 4.31
C GLU A 408 -5.57 5.06 3.27
N ASN A 409 -4.53 5.12 2.47
CA ASN A 409 -4.42 6.09 1.40
C ASN A 409 -5.14 5.57 0.15
N PRO A 410 -6.03 6.37 -0.48
CA PRO A 410 -6.73 5.98 -1.70
C PRO A 410 -5.79 5.46 -2.80
N TYR A 411 -4.63 6.10 -2.93
CA TYR A 411 -3.60 5.69 -3.87
C TYR A 411 -3.22 4.21 -3.72
N PHE A 412 -2.87 3.79 -2.50
CA PHE A 412 -2.38 2.44 -2.26
C PHE A 412 -3.54 1.43 -2.14
N GLY A 413 -4.52 1.72 -1.29
CA GLY A 413 -5.59 0.77 -0.97
C GLY A 413 -6.44 0.43 -2.19
N ILE A 414 -6.84 1.41 -2.98
CA ILE A 414 -7.65 1.21 -4.19
C ILE A 414 -6.89 0.36 -5.21
N VAL A 415 -5.66 0.74 -5.51
CA VAL A 415 -4.83 0.03 -6.49
C VAL A 415 -4.51 -1.39 -6.03
N PHE A 416 -4.18 -1.56 -4.74
CA PHE A 416 -3.97 -2.88 -4.15
C PHE A 416 -5.17 -3.81 -4.36
N TYR A 417 -6.39 -3.37 -4.02
CA TYR A 417 -7.59 -4.19 -4.16
C TYR A 417 -7.95 -4.48 -5.61
N ILE A 418 -7.76 -3.52 -6.52
CA ILE A 418 -7.97 -3.75 -7.95
C ILE A 418 -7.04 -4.87 -8.45
N PHE A 419 -5.75 -4.79 -8.18
CA PHE A 419 -4.79 -5.79 -8.67
C PHE A 419 -4.84 -7.10 -7.89
N LEU A 420 -5.23 -7.08 -6.62
CA LEU A 420 -5.53 -8.31 -5.87
C LEU A 420 -6.62 -9.12 -6.59
N SER A 421 -7.64 -8.48 -7.14
CA SER A 421 -8.71 -9.15 -7.87
C SER A 421 -8.23 -9.87 -9.14
N TYR A 422 -7.15 -9.40 -9.75
CA TYR A 422 -6.58 -10.02 -10.95
C TYR A 422 -6.11 -11.46 -10.71
N LEU A 423 -5.68 -11.78 -9.48
CA LEU A 423 -5.29 -13.14 -9.09
C LEU A 423 -6.44 -14.16 -9.20
N PHE A 424 -7.67 -13.68 -9.33
CA PHE A 424 -8.89 -14.50 -9.46
C PHE A 424 -9.33 -14.72 -10.90
N THR A 425 -8.77 -14.01 -11.85
CA THR A 425 -9.16 -14.14 -13.26
C THR A 425 -8.58 -15.41 -13.86
N LYS A 426 -9.43 -16.44 -13.89
CA LYS A 426 -9.10 -17.80 -14.36
C LYS A 426 -8.44 -17.81 -15.74
N ASN A 427 -7.48 -18.71 -15.89
CA ASN A 427 -7.03 -19.34 -17.11
C ASN A 427 -6.21 -18.51 -18.12
N LYS A 428 -5.84 -17.26 -17.83
CA LYS A 428 -5.01 -16.49 -18.76
C LYS A 428 -3.55 -16.39 -18.34
N ILE A 429 -3.25 -16.66 -17.05
CA ILE A 429 -1.88 -16.61 -16.56
C ILE A 429 -1.11 -17.91 -16.85
N TYR A 430 -1.78 -19.06 -16.75
CA TYR A 430 -1.12 -20.37 -16.84
C TYR A 430 -1.37 -21.16 -18.15
N ASN A 431 -2.44 -20.88 -18.91
CA ASN A 431 -2.76 -21.65 -20.13
C ASN A 431 -2.00 -21.19 -21.39
N GLN A 432 -1.09 -20.21 -21.29
CA GLN A 432 -0.17 -19.86 -22.38
C GLN A 432 1.21 -20.54 -22.23
N THR A 433 1.36 -21.44 -21.27
CA THR A 433 2.65 -22.05 -20.88
C THR A 433 2.78 -23.53 -21.19
N ASN A 434 1.77 -24.14 -21.82
CA ASN A 434 1.85 -25.52 -22.36
C ASN A 434 1.81 -25.51 -23.88
#